data_5eb577ee008cd994b04c6fc0bebb1a14
#
_entry.id   5eb577ee008cd994b04c6fc0bebb1a14
#
_cell.length_a   1.000
_cell.length_b   1.000
_cell.length_c   1.000
_cell.angle_alpha   90.00
_cell.angle_beta   90.00
_cell.angle_gamma   90.00
#
_symmetry.space_group_name_H-M   'P 1'
#
loop_
_entity.id
_entity.type
_entity.pdbx_description
1 polymer ?
#
loop_
_entity_poly.entity_id
_entity_poly.type
_entity_poly.pdbx_seq_one_letter_code
_entity_poly.pdbx_strand_id
1 'polypeptide(L)'
;MNYLIDFVKSDKKNKKFKIVLSIDGKKKTIHFGSKVSKKFVEGASEKKRDNYLKRHKVREDWDEINAGSLSRFILWGDSNNLMKNLIQYLEDFNIEYE
;
A
#
# COMPACT_ATOMS: atom_id res chain seq x y z
N MET A 1 13.04 15.84 0.68
CA MET A 1 12.18 15.42 1.79
C MET A 1 10.86 14.91 1.23
N ASN A 2 10.39 13.78 1.74
CA ASN A 2 9.16 13.16 1.27
C ASN A 2 8.10 13.22 2.36
N TYR A 3 6.87 13.53 1.97
CA TYR A 3 5.79 13.59 2.96
C TYR A 3 4.45 13.17 2.37
N LEU A 4 3.56 12.71 3.26
CA LEU A 4 2.20 12.30 2.90
C LEU A 4 1.31 13.52 2.73
N ILE A 5 0.62 13.60 1.59
CA ILE A 5 -0.37 14.65 1.33
C ILE A 5 -1.77 14.12 1.63
N ASP A 6 -2.12 12.93 1.14
CA ASP A 6 -3.46 12.37 1.32
C ASP A 6 -3.45 10.86 1.17
N PHE A 7 -4.40 10.20 1.83
CA PHE A 7 -4.64 8.76 1.71
C PHE A 7 -6.14 8.52 1.82
N VAL A 8 -6.77 8.22 0.69
CA VAL A 8 -8.23 8.12 0.60
C VAL A 8 -8.64 6.96 -0.30
N LYS A 9 -9.93 6.69 -0.37
CA LYS A 9 -10.47 5.72 -1.33
C LYS A 9 -10.22 6.21 -2.74
N SER A 10 -9.87 5.28 -3.63
CA SER A 10 -9.62 5.62 -5.02
C SER A 10 -10.92 5.91 -5.76
N ASP A 11 -10.87 6.88 -6.65
CA ASP A 11 -11.94 7.17 -7.60
C ASP A 11 -11.79 6.37 -8.89
N LYS A 12 -10.72 5.57 -9.03
CA LYS A 12 -10.55 4.68 -10.17
C LYS A 12 -11.39 3.41 -10.00
N LYS A 13 -12.00 2.98 -11.09
CA LYS A 13 -12.95 1.87 -11.10
C LYS A 13 -12.39 0.57 -10.51
N ASN A 14 -11.13 0.26 -10.80
CA ASN A 14 -10.52 -1.02 -10.42
C ASN A 14 -9.59 -0.93 -9.22
N LYS A 15 -9.48 0.23 -8.58
CA LYS A 15 -8.53 0.42 -7.49
C LYS A 15 -9.25 0.77 -6.19
N LYS A 16 -8.72 0.29 -5.07
CA LYS A 16 -9.35 0.47 -3.77
C LYS A 16 -8.93 1.77 -3.10
N PHE A 17 -7.66 2.11 -3.14
CA PHE A 17 -7.11 3.27 -2.45
C PHE A 17 -6.24 4.12 -3.36
N LYS A 18 -6.09 5.37 -2.94
CA LYS A 18 -5.24 6.35 -3.58
C LYS A 18 -4.37 7.00 -2.51
N ILE A 19 -3.07 7.07 -2.75
CA ILE A 19 -2.16 7.81 -1.88
C ILE A 19 -1.54 8.95 -2.69
N VAL A 20 -1.45 10.12 -2.07
CA VAL A 20 -0.82 11.29 -2.68
C VAL A 20 0.39 11.65 -1.85
N LEU A 21 1.55 11.69 -2.48
CA LEU A 21 2.83 11.92 -1.82
C LEU A 21 3.56 13.07 -2.49
N SER A 22 4.36 13.79 -1.71
CA SER A 22 5.39 14.68 -2.25
C SER A 22 6.72 13.93 -2.16
N ILE A 23 7.32 13.66 -3.31
CA ILE A 23 8.60 12.95 -3.40
C ILE A 23 9.58 13.81 -4.17
N ASP A 24 10.65 14.22 -3.49
CA ASP A 24 11.69 15.09 -4.06
C ASP A 24 11.09 16.36 -4.69
N GLY A 25 10.11 16.93 -4.00
CA GLY A 25 9.45 18.16 -4.42
C GLY A 25 8.39 17.99 -5.49
N LYS A 26 8.08 16.76 -5.88
CA LYS A 26 7.07 16.48 -6.91
C LYS A 26 5.88 15.74 -6.31
N LYS A 27 4.69 16.17 -6.67
CA LYS A 27 3.45 15.50 -6.27
C LYS A 27 3.28 14.22 -7.07
N LYS A 28 3.08 13.11 -6.37
CA LYS A 28 2.89 11.80 -6.98
C LYS A 28 1.61 11.17 -6.44
N THR A 29 0.72 10.74 -7.35
CA THR A 29 -0.52 10.07 -6.98
C THR A 29 -0.43 8.62 -7.45
N ILE A 30 -0.66 7.67 -6.53
CA ILE A 30 -0.60 6.25 -6.83
C ILE A 30 -1.91 5.61 -6.38
N HIS A 31 -2.58 4.93 -7.33
CA HIS A 31 -3.76 4.13 -7.03
C HIS A 31 -3.32 2.68 -6.85
N PHE A 32 -3.84 2.01 -5.83
CA PHE A 32 -3.42 0.65 -5.56
C PHE A 32 -4.54 -0.18 -4.93
N GLY A 33 -4.36 -1.50 -4.95
CA GLY A 33 -5.32 -2.44 -4.40
C GLY A 33 -6.45 -2.75 -5.38
N SER A 34 -6.68 -4.04 -5.63
CA SER A 34 -7.79 -4.49 -6.47
C SER A 34 -9.11 -4.40 -5.69
N LYS A 35 -10.19 -3.95 -6.34
CA LYS A 35 -11.51 -3.91 -5.73
C LYS A 35 -12.16 -5.28 -5.62
N VAL A 36 -11.71 -6.26 -6.41
CA VAL A 36 -12.41 -7.54 -6.52
C VAL A 36 -12.01 -8.56 -5.47
N SER A 37 -10.87 -8.42 -4.83
CA SER A 37 -10.40 -9.40 -3.85
C SER A 37 -10.34 -8.82 -2.45
N LYS A 38 -10.62 -9.69 -1.45
CA LYS A 38 -10.54 -9.32 -0.04
C LYS A 38 -9.08 -9.32 0.39
N LYS A 39 -8.64 -8.25 1.03
CA LYS A 39 -7.27 -8.07 1.48
C LYS A 39 -7.10 -8.54 2.92
N PHE A 40 -5.86 -8.67 3.39
CA PHE A 40 -5.59 -9.08 4.77
C PHE A 40 -6.21 -8.11 5.78
N VAL A 41 -6.08 -6.81 5.54
CA VAL A 41 -6.71 -5.79 6.40
C VAL A 41 -8.23 -5.81 6.34
N GLU A 42 -8.82 -6.53 5.40
CA GLU A 42 -10.27 -6.70 5.25
C GLU A 42 -10.73 -8.06 5.78
N GLY A 43 -9.84 -8.84 6.39
CA GLY A 43 -10.17 -10.11 7.00
C GLY A 43 -9.80 -11.36 6.20
N ALA A 44 -8.99 -11.24 5.15
CA ALA A 44 -8.50 -12.43 4.46
C ALA A 44 -7.62 -13.25 5.39
N SER A 45 -7.59 -14.57 5.19
CA SER A 45 -6.83 -15.48 6.04
C SER A 45 -5.32 -15.33 5.87
N GLU A 46 -4.56 -15.82 6.84
CA GLU A 46 -3.09 -15.87 6.74
C GLU A 46 -2.63 -16.72 5.56
N LYS A 47 -3.32 -17.82 5.28
CA LYS A 47 -3.02 -18.66 4.13
C LYS A 47 -3.18 -17.89 2.83
N LYS A 48 -4.24 -17.10 2.71
CA LYS A 48 -4.47 -16.26 1.53
C LYS A 48 -3.40 -15.19 1.41
N ARG A 49 -2.96 -14.63 2.54
CA ARG A 49 -1.85 -13.68 2.59
C ARG A 49 -0.55 -14.33 2.09
N ASP A 50 -0.23 -15.52 2.58
CA ASP A 50 0.98 -16.23 2.16
C ASP A 50 0.97 -16.51 0.66
N ASN A 51 -0.17 -16.91 0.12
CA ASN A 51 -0.31 -17.15 -1.31
C ASN A 51 -0.14 -15.87 -2.11
N TYR A 52 -0.69 -14.76 -1.63
CA TYR A 52 -0.51 -13.45 -2.25
C TYR A 52 0.99 -13.09 -2.32
N LEU A 53 1.69 -13.21 -1.18
CA LEU A 53 3.10 -12.85 -1.10
C LEU A 53 3.95 -13.68 -2.06
N LYS A 54 3.70 -14.98 -2.14
CA LYS A 54 4.45 -15.86 -3.05
C LYS A 54 4.25 -15.49 -4.51
N ARG A 55 3.01 -15.17 -4.91
CA ARG A 55 2.71 -14.84 -6.31
C ARG A 55 3.28 -13.49 -6.73
N HIS A 56 3.22 -12.50 -5.85
CA HIS A 56 3.58 -11.12 -6.19
C HIS A 56 5.07 -10.85 -6.04
N LYS A 57 5.74 -11.53 -5.12
CA LYS A 57 7.17 -11.32 -4.86
C LYS A 57 8.04 -11.45 -6.12
N VAL A 58 7.72 -12.39 -6.98
CA VAL A 58 8.53 -12.67 -8.18
C VAL A 58 8.33 -11.64 -9.30
N ARG A 59 7.31 -10.79 -9.20
CA ARG A 59 6.96 -9.85 -10.26
C ARG A 59 7.02 -8.38 -9.83
N GLU A 60 7.15 -8.11 -8.54
CA GLU A 60 7.06 -6.76 -8.00
C GLU A 60 8.32 -6.37 -7.27
N ASP A 61 8.66 -5.10 -7.37
CA ASP A 61 9.75 -4.52 -6.60
C ASP A 61 9.18 -3.87 -5.34
N TRP A 62 9.38 -4.52 -4.21
CA TRP A 62 8.88 -4.05 -2.92
C TRP A 62 9.83 -3.08 -2.20
N ASP A 63 10.99 -2.80 -2.80
CA ASP A 63 11.96 -1.87 -2.22
C ASP A 63 11.72 -0.42 -2.66
N GLU A 64 10.85 -0.22 -3.64
CA GLU A 64 10.53 1.09 -4.19
C GLU A 64 9.11 1.52 -3.82
N ILE A 65 8.85 2.83 -3.89
CA ILE A 65 7.50 3.39 -3.67
C ILE A 65 6.70 3.21 -4.97
N ASN A 66 5.82 2.21 -4.99
CA ASN A 66 4.98 1.92 -6.15
C ASN A 66 3.71 1.20 -5.70
N ALA A 67 2.80 0.95 -6.64
CA ALA A 67 1.53 0.29 -6.33
C ALA A 67 1.72 -1.09 -5.72
N GLY A 68 2.73 -1.83 -6.17
CA GLY A 68 3.04 -3.16 -5.65
C GLY A 68 3.47 -3.12 -4.19
N SER A 69 4.43 -2.25 -3.84
CA SER A 69 4.89 -2.13 -2.45
C SER A 69 3.80 -1.59 -1.54
N LEU A 70 2.98 -0.65 -2.01
CA LEU A 70 1.87 -0.11 -1.24
C LEU A 70 0.85 -1.21 -0.91
N SER A 71 0.49 -2.04 -1.89
CA SER A 71 -0.41 -3.17 -1.65
C SER A 71 0.20 -4.19 -0.69
N ARG A 72 1.47 -4.55 -0.90
CA ARG A 72 2.18 -5.55 -0.08
C ARG A 72 2.24 -5.14 1.39
N PHE A 73 2.61 -3.92 1.66
CA PHE A 73 2.89 -3.51 3.04
C PHE A 73 1.70 -2.87 3.74
N ILE A 74 0.75 -2.31 3.01
CA ILE A 74 -0.43 -1.67 3.61
C ILE A 74 -1.63 -2.63 3.65
N LEU A 75 -1.98 -3.23 2.52
CA LEU A 75 -3.16 -4.11 2.44
C LEU A 75 -2.86 -5.54 2.88
N TRP A 76 -1.65 -6.01 2.65
CA TRP A 76 -1.16 -7.35 2.99
C TRP A 76 0.03 -7.29 3.93
N GLY A 77 0.05 -6.29 4.81
CA GLY A 77 1.15 -6.06 5.73
C GLY A 77 1.21 -7.06 6.89
N ASP A 78 2.09 -6.77 7.84
CA ASP A 78 2.30 -7.66 8.98
C ASP A 78 1.13 -7.63 9.98
N SER A 79 0.27 -6.64 9.89
CA SER A 79 -0.90 -6.47 10.73
C SER A 79 -2.16 -6.47 9.84
N ASN A 80 -3.30 -6.82 10.43
CA ASN A 80 -4.59 -6.65 9.75
C ASN A 80 -5.21 -5.28 10.03
N ASN A 81 -4.45 -4.36 10.61
CA ASN A 81 -4.90 -2.99 10.87
C ASN A 81 -4.35 -2.06 9.78
N LEU A 82 -5.26 -1.48 8.99
CA LEU A 82 -4.90 -0.64 7.85
C LEU A 82 -4.03 0.56 8.26
N MET A 83 -4.43 1.30 9.28
CA MET A 83 -3.71 2.51 9.69
C MET A 83 -2.34 2.18 10.27
N LYS A 84 -2.24 1.10 11.02
CA LYS A 84 -0.95 0.64 11.56
C LYS A 84 0.02 0.29 10.44
N ASN A 85 -0.47 -0.39 9.41
CA ASN A 85 0.34 -0.76 8.25
C ASN A 85 0.75 0.48 7.45
N LEU A 86 -0.16 1.45 7.30
CA LEU A 86 0.15 2.70 6.60
C LEU A 86 1.27 3.46 7.31
N ILE A 87 1.18 3.61 8.63
CA ILE A 87 2.20 4.31 9.41
C ILE A 87 3.55 3.60 9.28
N GLN A 88 3.55 2.27 9.37
CA GLN A 88 4.77 1.49 9.22
C GLN A 88 5.40 1.68 7.84
N TYR A 89 4.58 1.71 6.79
CA TYR A 89 5.06 1.95 5.43
C TYR A 89 5.73 3.33 5.32
N LEU A 90 5.07 4.35 5.84
CA LEU A 90 5.60 5.71 5.79
C LEU A 90 6.96 5.81 6.50
N GLU A 91 7.07 5.15 7.66
CA GLU A 91 8.33 5.13 8.40
C GLU A 91 9.42 4.36 7.66
N ASP A 92 9.09 3.19 7.12
CA ASP A 92 10.06 2.34 6.42
C ASP A 92 10.60 3.00 5.14
N PHE A 93 9.78 3.81 4.48
CA PHE A 93 10.16 4.50 3.25
C PHE A 93 10.56 5.96 3.48
N ASN A 94 10.74 6.37 4.73
CA ASN A 94 11.17 7.71 5.11
C ASN A 94 10.24 8.80 4.57
N ILE A 95 8.94 8.58 4.72
CA ILE A 95 7.90 9.53 4.31
C ILE A 95 7.33 10.17 5.57
N GLU A 96 7.41 11.48 5.69
CA GLU A 96 6.90 12.21 6.84
C GLU A 96 5.37 12.29 6.81
N TYR A 97 4.75 12.33 7.99
CA TYR A 97 3.30 12.44 8.16
C TYR A 97 2.98 13.14 9.47
N GLU A 98 1.77 13.60 9.58
CA GLU A 98 1.28 14.22 10.82
C GLU A 98 0.50 13.24 11.69
#